data_83359fb02cb0e06c64c32a9df4c01216
#
_entry.id   83359fb02cb0e06c64c32a9df4c01216
#
_cell.length_a   1.000
_cell.length_b   1.000
_cell.length_c   1.000
_cell.angle_alpha   90.00
_cell.angle_beta   90.00
_cell.angle_gamma   90.00
#
_symmetry.space_group_name_H-M   'P 1'
#
loop_
_entity.id
_entity.type
_entity.pdbx_description
1 polymer ?
#
loop_
_entity_poly.entity_id
_entity_poly.type
_entity_poly.pdbx_seq_one_letter_code
_entity_poly.pdbx_strand_id
1 'polypeptide(L)'
;MNKKISVLLIAIFVSTNLFSNSTEVTKKDLKIIDKIYYLKSTNEIFSGKVTEGRDRFYYLDGKPEGKWLEFYKNGNLKSIINWKNGKLTGKYIVYDKNGKKSTEAIYKDGKENGKYFLYYSNGNIRTKGEYENGKPIGVWEYFDKDGKLTGKAETK
;
A
#
# COMPACT_ATOMS: atom_id res chain seq x y z
N MET A 1 -32.07 46.05 -7.21
CA MET A 1 -30.83 46.06 -6.43
C MET A 1 -30.43 44.63 -6.15
N ASN A 2 -29.57 44.06 -6.99
CA ASN A 2 -29.07 42.67 -6.84
C ASN A 2 -27.76 42.69 -6.06
N LYS A 3 -27.81 42.20 -4.81
CA LYS A 3 -26.58 41.97 -4.05
C LYS A 3 -25.95 40.67 -4.54
N LYS A 4 -24.86 40.80 -5.26
CA LYS A 4 -23.93 39.68 -5.54
C LYS A 4 -23.27 39.27 -4.23
N ILE A 5 -23.57 38.07 -3.78
CA ILE A 5 -22.83 37.42 -2.68
C ILE A 5 -21.53 36.91 -3.26
N SER A 6 -20.44 37.59 -2.91
CA SER A 6 -19.08 37.17 -3.25
C SER A 6 -18.72 36.01 -2.31
N VAL A 7 -18.62 34.81 -2.83
CA VAL A 7 -18.09 33.66 -2.08
C VAL A 7 -16.58 33.84 -2.01
N LEU A 8 -16.11 34.28 -0.85
CA LEU A 8 -14.69 34.36 -0.54
C LEU A 8 -14.16 32.92 -0.35
N LEU A 9 -13.43 32.43 -1.33
CA LEU A 9 -12.64 31.21 -1.17
C LEU A 9 -11.54 31.49 -0.16
N ILE A 10 -11.74 31.08 1.09
CA ILE A 10 -10.65 31.04 2.08
C ILE A 10 -9.80 29.83 1.73
N ALA A 11 -8.72 30.06 1.02
CA ALA A 11 -7.63 29.11 0.91
C ALA A 11 -7.02 28.98 2.31
N ILE A 12 -7.37 27.93 3.04
CA ILE A 12 -6.72 27.61 4.30
C ILE A 12 -5.32 27.11 3.95
N PHE A 13 -4.37 28.05 3.98
CA PHE A 13 -2.94 27.73 4.12
C PHE A 13 -2.78 27.08 5.50
N VAL A 14 -2.83 25.76 5.56
CA VAL A 14 -2.41 25.03 6.75
C VAL A 14 -0.89 25.20 6.86
N SER A 15 -0.48 26.18 7.66
CA SER A 15 0.90 26.37 8.04
C SER A 15 1.42 25.12 8.74
N THR A 16 2.58 24.66 8.33
CA THR A 16 3.27 23.42 8.71
C THR A 16 3.75 23.35 10.18
N ASN A 17 3.18 24.12 11.11
CA ASN A 17 3.66 24.23 12.49
C ASN A 17 2.65 23.87 13.58
N LEU A 18 1.61 23.07 13.31
CA LEU A 18 0.63 22.62 14.31
C LEU A 18 0.76 21.15 14.74
N PHE A 19 1.89 20.50 14.50
CA PHE A 19 2.12 19.11 14.92
C PHE A 19 2.94 18.97 16.21
N SER A 20 2.87 19.91 17.13
CA SER A 20 3.64 19.79 18.39
C SER A 20 2.93 19.05 19.52
N ASN A 21 1.69 18.55 19.34
CA ASN A 21 0.98 17.67 20.30
C ASN A 21 -0.06 16.80 19.60
N SER A 22 0.26 16.17 18.47
CA SER A 22 -0.67 15.23 17.86
C SER A 22 -0.69 13.94 18.66
N THR A 23 -1.77 13.68 19.37
CA THR A 23 -2.11 12.34 19.84
C THR A 23 -1.94 11.37 18.66
N GLU A 24 -1.07 10.38 18.86
CA GLU A 24 -0.77 9.40 17.83
C GLU A 24 -2.07 8.65 17.46
N VAL A 25 -2.53 8.80 16.23
CA VAL A 25 -3.71 8.09 15.73
C VAL A 25 -3.32 6.65 15.45
N THR A 26 -4.10 5.71 15.97
CA THR A 26 -3.93 4.28 15.78
C THR A 26 -5.11 3.71 14.98
N LYS A 27 -5.01 2.48 14.51
CA LYS A 27 -6.13 1.83 13.78
C LYS A 27 -7.42 1.76 14.60
N LYS A 28 -7.32 1.60 15.93
CA LYS A 28 -8.49 1.53 16.81
C LYS A 28 -9.29 2.84 16.89
N ASP A 29 -8.66 3.97 16.56
CA ASP A 29 -9.29 5.30 16.57
C ASP A 29 -10.07 5.58 15.28
N LEU A 30 -9.94 4.70 14.29
CA LEU A 30 -10.61 4.78 13.01
C LEU A 30 -11.81 3.84 12.92
N LYS A 31 -12.82 4.25 12.15
CA LYS A 31 -13.92 3.40 11.66
C LYS A 31 -13.99 3.49 10.14
N ILE A 32 -14.58 2.45 9.51
CA ILE A 32 -14.75 2.37 8.06
C ILE A 32 -16.25 2.39 7.75
N ILE A 33 -16.65 3.28 6.85
CA ILE A 33 -18.01 3.33 6.28
C ILE A 33 -17.82 3.46 4.76
N ASP A 34 -18.39 2.57 3.99
CA ASP A 34 -18.31 2.55 2.51
C ASP A 34 -16.88 2.67 1.95
N LYS A 35 -15.94 1.96 2.59
CA LYS A 35 -14.49 1.98 2.27
C LYS A 35 -13.79 3.31 2.55
N ILE A 36 -14.42 4.24 3.26
CA ILE A 36 -13.85 5.51 3.70
C ILE A 36 -13.54 5.42 5.19
N TYR A 37 -12.36 5.88 5.59
CA TYR A 37 -11.91 5.92 6.97
C TYR A 37 -12.27 7.25 7.63
N TYR A 38 -12.83 7.16 8.84
CA TYR A 38 -13.26 8.27 9.68
C TYR A 38 -12.62 8.18 11.05
N LEU A 39 -12.35 9.32 11.67
CA LEU A 39 -12.06 9.37 13.12
C LEU A 39 -13.33 9.03 13.90
N LYS A 40 -13.24 8.10 14.85
CA LYS A 40 -14.36 7.73 15.72
C LYS A 40 -14.79 8.88 16.63
N SER A 41 -13.84 9.69 17.09
CA SER A 41 -14.08 10.78 18.04
C SER A 41 -14.89 11.94 17.48
N THR A 42 -14.68 12.28 16.21
CA THR A 42 -15.30 13.44 15.56
C THR A 42 -16.30 13.09 14.47
N ASN A 43 -16.27 11.83 13.99
CA ASN A 43 -16.99 11.39 12.79
C ASN A 43 -16.55 12.08 11.48
N GLU A 44 -15.39 12.73 11.50
CA GLU A 44 -14.82 13.38 10.31
C GLU A 44 -14.03 12.40 9.45
N ILE A 45 -14.00 12.66 8.14
CA ILE A 45 -13.17 11.90 7.18
C ILE A 45 -11.70 12.08 7.59
N PHE A 46 -10.98 10.97 7.70
CA PHE A 46 -9.61 10.99 8.19
C PHE A 46 -8.60 11.27 7.07
N SER A 47 -7.74 12.24 7.30
CA SER A 47 -6.50 12.43 6.52
C SER A 47 -5.34 12.52 7.50
N GLY A 48 -4.29 11.71 7.28
CA GLY A 48 -3.14 11.72 8.16
C GLY A 48 -2.39 10.41 8.21
N LYS A 49 -1.47 10.35 9.18
CA LYS A 49 -0.66 9.17 9.48
C LYS A 49 -1.29 8.38 10.62
N VAL A 50 -1.30 7.07 10.46
CA VAL A 50 -1.65 6.11 11.51
C VAL A 50 -0.43 5.28 11.83
N THR A 51 -0.16 5.09 13.12
CA THR A 51 0.92 4.24 13.60
C THR A 51 0.33 3.10 14.45
N GLU A 52 0.90 1.92 14.31
CA GLU A 52 0.56 0.74 15.10
C GLU A 52 1.87 0.05 15.45
N GLY A 53 2.45 0.37 16.60
CA GLY A 53 3.81 -0.02 16.90
C GLY A 53 4.81 0.55 15.87
N ARG A 54 5.43 -0.33 15.07
CA ARG A 54 6.34 0.08 13.99
C ARG A 54 5.66 0.32 12.65
N ASP A 55 4.42 -0.13 12.48
CA ASP A 55 3.67 0.03 11.23
C ASP A 55 3.40 1.50 10.94
N ARG A 56 3.37 1.84 9.66
CA ARG A 56 3.14 3.20 9.16
C ARG A 56 2.14 3.16 8.02
N PHE A 57 1.02 3.85 8.22
CA PHE A 57 -0.08 3.94 7.26
C PHE A 57 -0.42 5.42 7.02
N TYR A 58 -0.72 5.75 5.79
CA TYR A 58 -1.11 7.11 5.41
C TYR A 58 -2.46 7.08 4.73
N TYR A 59 -3.28 8.06 5.02
CA TYR A 59 -4.62 8.23 4.46
C TYR A 59 -4.78 9.66 3.97
N LEU A 60 -5.51 9.83 2.88
CA LEU A 60 -5.95 11.10 2.34
C LEU A 60 -7.43 10.99 1.98
N ASP A 61 -8.24 11.92 2.50
CA ASP A 61 -9.69 11.93 2.30
C ASP A 61 -10.34 10.55 2.58
N GLY A 62 -9.94 9.95 3.70
CA GLY A 62 -10.42 8.65 4.15
C GLY A 62 -9.96 7.46 3.33
N LYS A 63 -9.02 7.62 2.41
CA LYS A 63 -8.53 6.53 1.55
C LYS A 63 -7.06 6.25 1.82
N PRO A 64 -6.63 4.97 1.74
CA PRO A 64 -5.22 4.64 1.74
C PRO A 64 -4.44 5.45 0.70
N GLU A 65 -3.30 6.04 1.12
CA GLU A 65 -2.46 6.89 0.27
C GLU A 65 -0.99 6.68 0.58
N GLY A 66 -0.12 6.84 -0.42
CA GLY A 66 1.33 6.80 -0.25
C GLY A 66 1.89 5.42 0.10
N LYS A 67 3.06 5.42 0.72
CA LYS A 67 3.78 4.20 1.09
C LYS A 67 3.37 3.75 2.49
N TRP A 68 2.89 2.49 2.58
CA TRP A 68 2.62 1.81 3.82
C TRP A 68 3.74 0.84 4.15
N LEU A 69 4.11 0.76 5.42
CA LEU A 69 5.10 -0.16 5.97
C LEU A 69 4.45 -0.99 7.06
N GLU A 70 4.57 -2.29 6.96
CA GLU A 70 4.16 -3.22 8.01
C GLU A 70 5.39 -3.99 8.52
N PHE A 71 5.39 -4.32 9.80
CA PHE A 71 6.49 -5.01 10.45
C PHE A 71 6.01 -6.26 11.18
N TYR A 72 6.85 -7.26 11.25
CA TYR A 72 6.66 -8.41 12.12
C TYR A 72 6.89 -8.06 13.59
N LYS A 73 6.40 -8.89 14.50
CA LYS A 73 6.64 -8.73 15.95
C LYS A 73 8.13 -8.72 16.32
N ASN A 74 8.98 -9.41 15.56
CA ASN A 74 10.44 -9.39 15.74
C ASN A 74 11.11 -8.11 15.25
N GLY A 75 10.36 -7.18 14.67
CA GLY A 75 10.83 -5.89 14.18
C GLY A 75 11.33 -5.89 12.73
N ASN A 76 11.39 -7.03 12.06
CA ASN A 76 11.74 -7.08 10.65
C ASN A 76 10.59 -6.55 9.79
N LEU A 77 10.93 -5.89 8.68
CA LEU A 77 9.96 -5.40 7.72
C LEU A 77 9.18 -6.57 7.13
N LYS A 78 7.84 -6.47 7.14
CA LYS A 78 6.93 -7.48 6.61
C LYS A 78 6.48 -7.13 5.20
N SER A 79 6.12 -5.86 4.97
CA SER A 79 5.65 -5.43 3.65
C SER A 79 5.93 -3.96 3.36
N ILE A 80 6.08 -3.67 2.07
CA ILE A 80 6.04 -2.33 1.49
C ILE A 80 4.90 -2.33 0.49
N ILE A 81 3.91 -1.46 0.73
CA ILE A 81 2.71 -1.37 -0.09
C ILE A 81 2.55 0.09 -0.52
N ASN A 82 2.32 0.33 -1.79
CA ASN A 82 2.06 1.67 -2.29
C ASN A 82 0.59 1.82 -2.68
N TRP A 83 -0.01 2.91 -2.25
CA TRP A 83 -1.40 3.25 -2.44
C TRP A 83 -1.56 4.60 -3.15
N LYS A 84 -2.60 4.71 -3.98
CA LYS A 84 -3.06 5.97 -4.55
C LYS A 84 -4.58 5.96 -4.62
N ASN A 85 -5.23 6.94 -3.98
CA ASN A 85 -6.69 7.04 -3.93
C ASN A 85 -7.40 5.73 -3.51
N GLY A 86 -6.85 5.01 -2.52
CA GLY A 86 -7.39 3.74 -2.03
C GLY A 86 -7.14 2.52 -2.92
N LYS A 87 -6.32 2.64 -3.96
CA LYS A 87 -5.95 1.56 -4.86
C LYS A 87 -4.46 1.25 -4.77
N LEU A 88 -4.11 -0.02 -4.84
CA LEU A 88 -2.71 -0.45 -4.93
C LEU A 88 -2.08 0.11 -6.21
N THR A 89 -0.85 0.62 -6.10
CA THR A 89 -0.09 1.16 -7.23
C THR A 89 1.41 0.95 -7.03
N GLY A 90 2.16 0.84 -8.15
CA GLY A 90 3.61 0.67 -8.09
C GLY A 90 4.05 -0.64 -7.41
N LYS A 91 5.20 -0.61 -6.75
CA LYS A 91 5.78 -1.81 -6.13
C LYS A 91 5.02 -2.27 -4.89
N TYR A 92 4.76 -3.56 -4.86
CA TYR A 92 4.28 -4.33 -3.71
C TYR A 92 5.35 -5.36 -3.35
N ILE A 93 5.87 -5.32 -2.13
CA ILE A 93 6.93 -6.23 -1.69
C ILE A 93 6.54 -6.83 -0.36
N VAL A 94 6.64 -8.16 -0.24
CA VAL A 94 6.49 -8.89 1.00
C VAL A 94 7.81 -9.57 1.35
N TYR A 95 8.14 -9.55 2.63
CA TYR A 95 9.31 -10.22 3.20
C TYR A 95 8.86 -11.34 4.15
N ASP A 96 9.69 -12.32 4.35
CA ASP A 96 9.52 -13.32 5.40
C ASP A 96 9.98 -12.78 6.77
N LYS A 97 9.79 -13.56 7.84
CA LYS A 97 10.20 -13.18 9.20
C LYS A 97 11.72 -13.01 9.37
N ASN A 98 12.51 -13.52 8.43
CA ASN A 98 13.97 -13.41 8.42
C ASN A 98 14.47 -12.22 7.58
N GLY A 99 13.53 -11.42 7.01
CA GLY A 99 13.84 -10.25 6.19
C GLY A 99 14.16 -10.56 4.74
N LYS A 100 13.98 -11.80 4.28
CA LYS A 100 14.15 -12.16 2.86
C LYS A 100 12.88 -11.89 2.10
N LYS A 101 12.98 -11.43 0.85
CA LYS A 101 11.81 -11.26 -0.02
C LYS A 101 11.10 -12.59 -0.21
N SER A 102 9.78 -12.58 -0.12
CA SER A 102 8.90 -13.70 -0.46
C SER A 102 8.09 -13.44 -1.72
N THR A 103 7.70 -12.17 -1.95
CA THR A 103 6.92 -11.76 -3.11
C THR A 103 7.33 -10.35 -3.54
N GLU A 104 7.40 -10.14 -4.85
CA GLU A 104 7.51 -8.80 -5.44
C GLU A 104 6.55 -8.74 -6.64
N ALA A 105 5.74 -7.68 -6.70
CA ALA A 105 4.77 -7.44 -7.75
C ALA A 105 4.66 -5.96 -8.08
N ILE A 106 4.15 -5.67 -9.26
CA ILE A 106 3.80 -4.31 -9.68
C ILE A 106 2.28 -4.22 -9.79
N TYR A 107 1.72 -3.17 -9.22
CA TYR A 107 0.29 -2.86 -9.27
C TYR A 107 0.02 -1.57 -10.04
N LYS A 108 -1.12 -1.52 -10.72
CA LYS A 108 -1.69 -0.32 -11.31
C LYS A 108 -3.20 -0.34 -11.09
N ASP A 109 -3.74 0.74 -10.51
CA ASP A 109 -5.18 0.90 -10.25
C ASP A 109 -5.83 -0.28 -9.50
N GLY A 110 -5.08 -0.91 -8.58
CA GLY A 110 -5.53 -2.01 -7.72
C GLY A 110 -5.41 -3.40 -8.34
N LYS A 111 -4.84 -3.53 -9.54
CA LYS A 111 -4.62 -4.81 -10.22
C LYS A 111 -3.12 -5.04 -10.45
N GLU A 112 -2.68 -6.30 -10.42
CA GLU A 112 -1.33 -6.64 -10.85
C GLU A 112 -1.14 -6.18 -12.29
N ASN A 113 -0.03 -5.47 -12.56
CA ASN A 113 0.27 -4.94 -13.88
C ASN A 113 1.78 -4.74 -14.02
N GLY A 114 2.46 -5.74 -14.55
CA GLY A 114 3.91 -5.80 -14.70
C GLY A 114 4.52 -7.06 -14.09
N LYS A 115 5.81 -7.00 -13.81
CA LYS A 115 6.60 -8.13 -13.32
C LYS A 115 6.13 -8.65 -11.97
N TYR A 116 6.14 -9.98 -11.84
CA TYR A 116 5.80 -10.73 -10.64
C TYR A 116 6.89 -11.73 -10.31
N PHE A 117 7.29 -11.80 -9.03
CA PHE A 117 8.27 -12.74 -8.52
C PHE A 117 7.79 -13.36 -7.21
N LEU A 118 7.90 -14.69 -7.12
CA LEU A 118 7.91 -15.43 -5.86
C LEU A 118 9.31 -15.93 -5.58
N TYR A 119 9.65 -15.97 -4.30
CA TYR A 119 10.98 -16.41 -3.84
C TYR A 119 10.86 -17.57 -2.87
N TYR A 120 11.86 -18.43 -2.87
CA TYR A 120 12.10 -19.39 -1.80
C TYR A 120 12.69 -18.71 -0.57
N SER A 121 12.63 -19.39 0.58
CA SER A 121 13.24 -18.90 1.83
C SER A 121 14.79 -18.75 1.78
N ASN A 122 15.47 -19.41 0.83
CA ASN A 122 16.88 -19.19 0.58
C ASN A 122 17.18 -17.90 -0.23
N GLY A 123 16.14 -17.26 -0.80
CA GLY A 123 16.24 -16.03 -1.61
C GLY A 123 16.25 -16.26 -3.11
N ASN A 124 16.32 -17.51 -3.57
CA ASN A 124 16.26 -17.83 -5.00
C ASN A 124 14.82 -17.65 -5.52
N ILE A 125 14.70 -17.26 -6.78
CA ILE A 125 13.40 -17.15 -7.46
C ILE A 125 12.78 -18.54 -7.56
N ARG A 126 11.50 -18.63 -7.14
CA ARG A 126 10.66 -19.81 -7.31
C ARG A 126 9.80 -19.71 -8.57
N THR A 127 9.26 -18.52 -8.83
CA THR A 127 8.40 -18.26 -9.97
C THR A 127 8.60 -16.83 -10.43
N LYS A 128 8.66 -16.61 -11.74
CA LYS A 128 8.59 -15.27 -12.33
C LYS A 128 7.67 -15.27 -13.54
N GLY A 129 7.03 -14.14 -13.75
CA GLY A 129 6.12 -13.91 -14.87
C GLY A 129 5.70 -12.46 -14.93
N GLU A 130 4.67 -12.21 -15.69
CA GLU A 130 4.12 -10.87 -15.88
C GLU A 130 2.60 -10.90 -15.82
N TYR A 131 2.02 -9.84 -15.28
CA TYR A 131 0.59 -9.60 -15.26
C TYR A 131 0.23 -8.36 -16.09
N GLU A 132 -0.92 -8.40 -16.74
CA GLU A 132 -1.58 -7.25 -17.33
C GLU A 132 -3.02 -7.20 -16.84
N ASN A 133 -3.41 -6.09 -16.22
CA ASN A 133 -4.78 -5.87 -15.69
C ASN A 133 -5.29 -7.01 -14.78
N GLY A 134 -4.42 -7.63 -13.99
CA GLY A 134 -4.71 -8.72 -13.06
C GLY A 134 -4.79 -10.10 -13.71
N LYS A 135 -4.42 -10.22 -14.98
CA LYS A 135 -4.34 -11.51 -15.68
C LYS A 135 -2.88 -11.86 -15.97
N PRO A 136 -2.46 -13.10 -15.78
CA PRO A 136 -1.12 -13.52 -16.16
C PRO A 136 -0.98 -13.48 -17.69
N ILE A 137 0.16 -12.99 -18.18
CA ILE A 137 0.48 -12.91 -19.62
C ILE A 137 1.86 -13.51 -19.90
N GLY A 138 2.07 -13.88 -21.18
CA GLY A 138 3.36 -14.34 -21.68
C GLY A 138 3.84 -15.64 -21.04
N VAL A 139 5.16 -15.75 -20.87
CA VAL A 139 5.79 -16.97 -20.38
C VAL A 139 6.05 -16.85 -18.88
N TRP A 140 5.52 -17.80 -18.11
CA TRP A 140 5.79 -17.99 -16.70
C TRP A 140 6.85 -19.05 -16.51
N GLU A 141 7.89 -18.75 -15.73
CA GLU A 141 9.01 -19.63 -15.47
C GLU A 141 9.03 -20.07 -14.01
N TYR A 142 9.30 -21.37 -13.81
CA TYR A 142 9.33 -22.03 -12.50
C TYR A 142 10.72 -22.58 -12.24
N PHE A 143 11.22 -22.43 -11.02
CA PHE A 143 12.55 -22.83 -10.66
C PHE A 143 12.52 -23.70 -9.39
N ASP A 144 13.51 -24.55 -9.20
CA ASP A 144 13.76 -25.23 -7.94
C ASP A 144 14.50 -24.34 -6.93
N LYS A 145 14.76 -24.90 -5.73
CA LYS A 145 15.47 -24.16 -4.67
C LYS A 145 16.91 -23.79 -5.02
N ASP A 146 17.53 -24.52 -5.94
CA ASP A 146 18.91 -24.30 -6.38
C ASP A 146 18.99 -23.29 -7.53
N GLY A 147 17.82 -22.81 -8.00
CA GLY A 147 17.69 -21.81 -9.07
C GLY A 147 17.68 -22.41 -10.47
N LYS A 148 17.58 -23.75 -10.59
CA LYS A 148 17.48 -24.42 -11.87
C LYS A 148 16.03 -24.31 -12.41
N LEU A 149 15.89 -23.97 -13.69
CA LEU A 149 14.61 -23.94 -14.37
C LEU A 149 13.98 -25.33 -14.42
N THR A 150 12.77 -25.46 -13.91
CA THR A 150 12.03 -26.73 -13.85
C THR A 150 10.83 -26.76 -14.81
N GLY A 151 10.37 -25.60 -15.28
CA GLY A 151 9.25 -25.56 -16.20
C GLY A 151 8.94 -24.16 -16.70
N LYS A 152 8.16 -24.12 -17.79
CA LYS A 152 7.56 -22.92 -18.34
C LYS A 152 6.09 -23.18 -18.65
N ALA A 153 5.27 -22.16 -18.48
CA ALA A 153 3.88 -22.16 -18.93
C ALA A 153 3.62 -20.88 -19.73
N GLU A 154 3.00 -21.00 -20.86
CA GLU A 154 2.56 -19.87 -21.66
C GLU A 154 1.08 -19.62 -21.39
N THR A 155 0.76 -18.38 -21.04
CA THR A 155 -0.64 -17.95 -20.82
C THR A 155 -1.20 -17.42 -22.13
N LYS A 156 -2.42 -17.84 -22.44
CA LYS A 156 -3.16 -17.40 -23.64
C LYS A 156 -3.87 -16.08 -23.37
#